data_6ebfb52dd94c738cfef2c145390fd031
#
_entry.id   6ebfb52dd94c738cfef2c145390fd031
#
_cell.length_a   1.000
_cell.length_b   1.000
_cell.length_c   1.000
_cell.angle_alpha   90.00
_cell.angle_beta   90.00
_cell.angle_gamma   90.00
#
_symmetry.space_group_name_H-M   'P 1'
#
loop_
_entity.id
_entity.type
_entity.pdbx_description
1 polymer ?
#
loop_
_entity_poly.entity_id
_entity_poly.type
_entity_poly.pdbx_seq_one_letter_code
_entity_poly.pdbx_strand_id
1 'polypeptide(L)'
;MFCIMENLDQEDEDRLMLPHCIEDKQVSALISLGQLSKNYAKLLNDNVKDLVLLDYYVPSLDLDAVVTNGYSGGYKLTSYLIKMGHKKIGYIGSKFATTSIFDRYMGYVKAMIEHGYEVNEKWRIDDRYKRDFITMTFPEDDMPTAFVCNCDEAAYRAIRQLRGMGYNVPEDISIVGYDNYLISEVSDPTITTINVDADYMADLAVMTLMDRMEEPDGKPRIRTIEGDLVIKDSVKRI
;
A
#
# COMPACT_ATOMS: atom_id res chain seq x y z
N MET A 1 2.17 18.02 -24.98
CA MET A 1 2.86 16.82 -24.41
C MET A 1 2.09 15.61 -24.89
N PHE A 2 2.77 14.58 -25.38
CA PHE A 2 2.18 13.31 -25.78
C PHE A 2 2.47 12.29 -24.71
N CYS A 3 1.49 11.46 -24.32
CA CYS A 3 1.62 10.45 -23.28
C CYS A 3 1.30 9.07 -23.85
N ILE A 4 2.16 8.09 -23.57
CA ILE A 4 1.95 6.67 -23.86
C ILE A 4 1.77 5.95 -22.53
N MET A 5 0.75 5.10 -22.45
CA MET A 5 0.59 4.18 -21.31
C MET A 5 0.89 2.76 -21.80
N GLU A 6 1.81 2.09 -21.14
CA GLU A 6 2.20 0.71 -21.42
C GLU A 6 2.12 -0.11 -20.13
N ASN A 7 1.53 -1.29 -20.22
CA ASN A 7 1.45 -2.19 -19.08
C ASN A 7 2.63 -3.15 -19.08
N LEU A 8 3.18 -3.37 -17.90
CA LEU A 8 4.27 -4.29 -17.63
C LEU A 8 3.73 -5.51 -16.91
N ASP A 9 4.00 -6.69 -17.44
CA ASP A 9 3.68 -7.93 -16.75
C ASP A 9 4.86 -8.48 -15.91
N GLN A 10 4.64 -9.56 -15.18
CA GLN A 10 5.68 -10.15 -14.33
C GLN A 10 6.78 -10.81 -15.17
N GLU A 11 6.48 -11.29 -16.37
CA GLU A 11 7.44 -11.93 -17.25
C GLU A 11 8.43 -10.92 -17.84
N ASP A 12 7.93 -9.73 -18.21
CA ASP A 12 8.76 -8.61 -18.67
C ASP A 12 9.75 -8.18 -17.57
N GLU A 13 9.24 -8.08 -16.34
CA GLU A 13 10.07 -7.73 -15.19
C GLU A 13 11.13 -8.80 -14.87
N ASP A 14 10.72 -10.07 -14.81
CA ASP A 14 11.62 -11.19 -14.49
C ASP A 14 12.71 -11.36 -15.57
N ARG A 15 12.41 -11.04 -16.84
CA ARG A 15 13.36 -11.07 -17.96
C ARG A 15 14.12 -9.78 -18.18
N LEU A 16 13.83 -8.73 -17.43
CA LEU A 16 14.42 -7.40 -17.60
C LEU A 16 14.21 -6.85 -19.03
N MET A 17 13.01 -7.02 -19.57
CA MET A 17 12.63 -6.48 -20.88
C MET A 17 12.23 -5.01 -20.75
N LEU A 18 12.76 -4.15 -21.61
CA LEU A 18 12.36 -2.75 -21.62
C LEU A 18 10.95 -2.60 -22.23
N PRO A 19 10.13 -1.65 -21.72
CA PRO A 19 8.92 -1.23 -22.41
C PRO A 19 9.21 -0.76 -23.85
N HIS A 20 8.33 -1.09 -24.78
CA HIS A 20 8.52 -0.73 -26.19
C HIS A 20 8.68 0.79 -26.40
N CYS A 21 7.95 1.61 -25.64
CA CYS A 21 8.07 3.06 -25.73
C CYS A 21 9.47 3.58 -25.37
N ILE A 22 10.23 2.84 -24.55
CA ILE A 22 11.63 3.16 -24.21
C ILE A 22 12.57 2.57 -25.26
N GLU A 23 12.39 1.30 -25.63
CA GLU A 23 13.23 0.59 -26.61
C GLU A 23 13.23 1.33 -27.96
N ASP A 24 12.06 1.76 -28.42
CA ASP A 24 11.87 2.52 -29.65
C ASP A 24 12.20 4.02 -29.51
N LYS A 25 12.65 4.49 -28.36
CA LYS A 25 12.97 5.89 -28.06
C LYS A 25 11.81 6.87 -28.32
N GLN A 26 10.60 6.44 -28.06
CA GLN A 26 9.39 7.23 -28.28
C GLN A 26 9.14 8.23 -27.14
N VAL A 27 9.73 7.98 -25.94
CA VAL A 27 9.58 8.80 -24.75
C VAL A 27 10.93 9.26 -24.22
N SER A 28 10.98 10.44 -23.60
CA SER A 28 12.19 11.01 -22.96
C SER A 28 12.12 10.97 -21.44
N ALA A 29 10.92 10.78 -20.89
CA ALA A 29 10.65 10.79 -19.46
C ALA A 29 9.61 9.72 -19.11
N LEU A 30 9.64 9.21 -17.88
CA LEU A 30 8.79 8.11 -17.42
C LEU A 30 8.27 8.34 -16.01
N ILE A 31 6.97 8.07 -15.81
CA ILE A 31 6.39 7.80 -14.48
C ILE A 31 6.12 6.31 -14.40
N SER A 32 6.76 5.63 -13.46
CA SER A 32 6.56 4.20 -13.20
C SER A 32 5.60 4.01 -12.03
N LEU A 33 4.43 3.43 -12.29
CA LEU A 33 3.40 3.17 -11.29
C LEU A 33 3.41 1.72 -10.82
N GLY A 34 3.37 1.53 -9.50
CA GLY A 34 3.34 0.21 -8.87
C GLY A 34 4.74 -0.37 -8.61
N GLN A 35 4.82 -1.22 -7.59
CA GLN A 35 6.10 -1.76 -7.11
C GLN A 35 6.80 -2.63 -8.17
N LEU A 36 8.02 -2.24 -8.51
CA LEU A 36 8.95 -2.99 -9.33
C LEU A 36 10.14 -3.47 -8.49
N SER A 37 10.81 -4.50 -8.96
CA SER A 37 12.07 -4.95 -8.38
C SER A 37 13.17 -3.88 -8.52
N LYS A 38 14.12 -3.90 -7.60
CA LYS A 38 15.28 -2.99 -7.65
C LYS A 38 16.01 -3.05 -9.00
N ASN A 39 16.19 -4.29 -9.54
CA ASN A 39 16.92 -4.48 -10.80
C ASN A 39 16.16 -3.86 -11.97
N TYR A 40 14.83 -3.98 -11.97
CA TYR A 40 14.02 -3.42 -13.05
C TYR A 40 13.93 -1.90 -12.93
N ALA A 41 13.73 -1.34 -11.73
CA ALA A 41 13.78 0.11 -11.53
C ALA A 41 15.12 0.71 -11.96
N LYS A 42 16.22 0.00 -11.69
CA LYS A 42 17.55 0.40 -12.18
C LYS A 42 17.64 0.34 -13.70
N LEU A 43 17.11 -0.72 -14.32
CA LEU A 43 17.08 -0.84 -15.79
C LEU A 43 16.34 0.34 -16.42
N LEU A 44 15.16 0.70 -15.89
CA LEU A 44 14.42 1.88 -16.36
C LEU A 44 15.25 3.15 -16.24
N ASN A 45 15.86 3.38 -15.07
CA ASN A 45 16.69 4.57 -14.82
C ASN A 45 17.93 4.66 -15.72
N ASP A 46 18.51 3.52 -16.07
CA ASP A 46 19.69 3.48 -16.97
C ASP A 46 19.28 3.79 -18.45
N ASN A 47 18.00 3.69 -18.82
CA ASN A 47 17.52 3.83 -20.19
C ASN A 47 16.61 5.06 -20.41
N VAL A 48 16.12 5.70 -19.34
CA VAL A 48 15.32 6.92 -19.41
C VAL A 48 15.96 7.97 -18.54
N LYS A 49 16.15 9.17 -19.08
CA LYS A 49 16.85 10.25 -18.39
C LYS A 49 16.11 10.75 -17.15
N ASP A 50 14.80 10.90 -17.27
CA ASP A 50 13.94 11.49 -16.24
C ASP A 50 12.90 10.47 -15.81
N LEU A 51 13.07 9.89 -14.60
CA LEU A 51 12.22 8.85 -14.03
C LEU A 51 11.65 9.30 -12.69
N VAL A 52 10.34 9.13 -12.51
CA VAL A 52 9.65 9.28 -11.22
C VAL A 52 8.94 7.96 -10.87
N LEU A 53 9.14 7.49 -9.66
CA LEU A 53 8.43 6.34 -9.12
C LEU A 53 7.13 6.81 -8.44
N LEU A 54 6.00 6.18 -8.75
CA LEU A 54 4.69 6.53 -8.22
C LEU A 54 4.11 5.37 -7.40
N ASP A 55 3.71 5.66 -6.16
CA ASP A 55 3.19 4.74 -5.14
C ASP A 55 4.22 3.72 -4.61
N TYR A 56 5.48 3.89 -4.93
CA TYR A 56 6.57 3.13 -4.35
C TYR A 56 7.89 3.89 -4.43
N TYR A 57 8.88 3.43 -3.68
CA TYR A 57 10.27 3.90 -3.77
C TYR A 57 11.22 2.71 -3.61
N VAL A 58 12.46 2.90 -4.04
CA VAL A 58 13.52 1.90 -3.88
C VAL A 58 14.61 2.49 -3.00
N PRO A 59 14.73 2.09 -1.71
CA PRO A 59 15.60 2.75 -0.74
C PRO A 59 17.08 2.82 -1.13
N SER A 60 17.53 1.93 -2.02
CA SER A 60 18.92 1.84 -2.46
C SER A 60 19.19 2.51 -3.82
N LEU A 61 18.23 3.21 -4.38
CA LEU A 61 18.34 3.99 -5.60
C LEU A 61 17.96 5.44 -5.32
N ASP A 62 18.80 6.36 -5.76
CA ASP A 62 18.56 7.79 -5.66
C ASP A 62 17.62 8.22 -6.79
N LEU A 63 16.31 7.97 -6.65
CA LEU A 63 15.27 8.28 -7.62
C LEU A 63 14.19 9.18 -7.01
N ASP A 64 13.59 10.02 -7.83
CA ASP A 64 12.39 10.74 -7.45
C ASP A 64 11.23 9.78 -7.24
N ALA A 65 10.46 10.02 -6.18
CA ALA A 65 9.28 9.24 -5.90
C ALA A 65 8.15 10.10 -5.32
N VAL A 66 6.92 9.71 -5.60
CA VAL A 66 5.71 10.24 -4.96
C VAL A 66 4.99 9.07 -4.32
N VAL A 67 4.81 9.13 -3.00
CA VAL A 67 4.26 8.04 -2.21
C VAL A 67 3.25 8.55 -1.18
N THR A 68 2.36 7.68 -0.73
CA THR A 68 1.56 7.95 0.46
C THR A 68 2.39 7.74 1.73
N ASN A 69 2.08 8.48 2.80
CA ASN A 69 2.66 8.22 4.11
C ASN A 69 2.03 6.96 4.74
N GLY A 70 2.43 5.78 4.24
CA GLY A 70 1.95 4.50 4.73
C GLY A 70 2.16 4.30 6.22
N TYR A 71 3.31 4.77 6.73
CA TYR A 71 3.63 4.72 8.15
C TYR A 71 2.64 5.52 9.01
N SER A 72 2.35 6.77 8.63
CA SER A 72 1.35 7.61 9.32
C SER A 72 -0.05 7.00 9.23
N GLY A 73 -0.44 6.49 8.06
CA GLY A 73 -1.74 5.87 7.87
C GLY A 73 -1.93 4.58 8.67
N GLY A 74 -0.95 3.68 8.68
CA GLY A 74 -0.97 2.48 9.50
C GLY A 74 -1.04 2.78 11.00
N TYR A 75 -0.32 3.83 11.44
CA TYR A 75 -0.39 4.33 12.82
C TYR A 75 -1.78 4.89 13.15
N LYS A 76 -2.38 5.71 12.26
CA LYS A 76 -3.73 6.28 12.45
C LYS A 76 -4.81 5.20 12.58
N LEU A 77 -4.79 4.19 11.70
CA LEU A 77 -5.74 3.07 11.71
C LEU A 77 -5.64 2.25 12.99
N THR A 78 -4.42 1.90 13.39
CA THR A 78 -4.18 1.12 14.61
C THR A 78 -4.57 1.89 15.86
N SER A 79 -4.20 3.16 15.95
CA SER A 79 -4.58 4.05 17.05
C SER A 79 -6.10 4.21 17.15
N TYR A 80 -6.80 4.25 16.00
CA TYR A 80 -8.25 4.27 15.98
C TYR A 80 -8.85 3.00 16.57
N LEU A 81 -8.38 1.81 16.18
CA LEU A 81 -8.83 0.55 16.77
C LEU A 81 -8.57 0.48 18.28
N ILE A 82 -7.40 0.96 18.73
CA ILE A 82 -7.07 1.06 20.15
C ILE A 82 -8.05 1.99 20.89
N LYS A 83 -8.38 3.13 20.30
CA LYS A 83 -9.39 4.06 20.83
C LYS A 83 -10.79 3.45 20.90
N MET A 84 -11.10 2.50 20.01
CA MET A 84 -12.33 1.72 20.03
C MET A 84 -12.33 0.61 21.12
N GLY A 85 -11.22 0.39 21.81
CA GLY A 85 -11.09 -0.56 22.92
C GLY A 85 -10.31 -1.84 22.57
N HIS A 86 -9.94 -2.05 21.30
CA HIS A 86 -9.22 -3.23 20.87
C HIS A 86 -7.79 -3.24 21.42
N LYS A 87 -7.36 -4.39 21.95
CA LYS A 87 -6.01 -4.63 22.47
C LYS A 87 -5.29 -5.75 21.73
N LYS A 88 -6.07 -6.77 21.29
CA LYS A 88 -5.60 -7.84 20.42
C LYS A 88 -5.88 -7.43 18.98
N ILE A 89 -4.89 -6.85 18.32
CA ILE A 89 -5.01 -6.33 16.96
C ILE A 89 -3.99 -7.06 16.09
N GLY A 90 -4.45 -7.71 15.02
CA GLY A 90 -3.60 -8.33 14.01
C GLY A 90 -3.32 -7.43 12.82
N TYR A 91 -2.43 -7.87 11.94
CA TYR A 91 -2.13 -7.20 10.69
C TYR A 91 -2.29 -8.17 9.51
N ILE A 92 -3.00 -7.73 8.48
CA ILE A 92 -3.16 -8.46 7.23
C ILE A 92 -2.38 -7.75 6.13
N GLY A 93 -1.31 -8.40 5.68
CA GLY A 93 -0.44 -7.87 4.64
C GLY A 93 0.89 -8.61 4.57
N SER A 94 1.28 -8.98 3.37
CA SER A 94 2.58 -9.60 3.09
C SER A 94 3.68 -8.54 3.17
N LYS A 95 4.21 -8.31 4.37
CA LYS A 95 5.02 -7.13 4.75
C LYS A 95 6.23 -6.84 3.86
N PHE A 96 6.71 -7.83 3.10
CA PHE A 96 7.86 -7.66 2.20
C PHE A 96 7.46 -7.63 0.71
N ALA A 97 6.16 -7.63 0.40
CA ALA A 97 5.70 -7.58 -0.98
C ALA A 97 5.97 -6.22 -1.63
N THR A 98 5.75 -5.12 -0.90
CA THR A 98 6.03 -3.76 -1.35
C THR A 98 6.57 -2.89 -0.22
N THR A 99 7.25 -1.78 -0.56
CA THR A 99 7.67 -0.76 0.42
C THR A 99 6.46 -0.13 1.11
N SER A 100 5.40 0.16 0.38
CA SER A 100 4.16 0.75 0.92
C SER A 100 3.50 -0.15 1.97
N ILE A 101 3.42 -1.48 1.72
CA ILE A 101 2.89 -2.44 2.71
C ILE A 101 3.76 -2.50 3.95
N PHE A 102 5.09 -2.48 3.77
CA PHE A 102 6.03 -2.49 4.89
C PHE A 102 5.91 -1.24 5.74
N ASP A 103 5.79 -0.07 5.13
CA ASP A 103 5.61 1.20 5.85
C ASP A 103 4.31 1.21 6.66
N ARG A 104 3.19 0.73 6.07
CA ARG A 104 1.89 0.57 6.76
C ARG A 104 2.02 -0.38 7.96
N TYR A 105 2.74 -1.51 7.79
CA TYR A 105 3.04 -2.45 8.88
C TYR A 105 3.84 -1.80 10.01
N MET A 106 4.87 -1.01 9.68
CA MET A 106 5.67 -0.32 10.69
C MET A 106 4.87 0.73 11.46
N GLY A 107 3.91 1.39 10.82
CA GLY A 107 2.95 2.27 11.49
C GLY A 107 2.07 1.53 12.50
N TYR A 108 1.56 0.36 12.11
CA TYR A 108 0.84 -0.54 13.03
C TYR A 108 1.71 -0.94 14.22
N VAL A 109 2.92 -1.42 13.99
CA VAL A 109 3.87 -1.84 15.04
C VAL A 109 4.13 -0.71 16.01
N LYS A 110 4.39 0.50 15.51
CA LYS A 110 4.62 1.69 16.36
C LYS A 110 3.42 1.95 17.27
N ALA A 111 2.22 1.99 16.73
CA ALA A 111 1.02 2.27 17.53
C ALA A 111 0.80 1.23 18.63
N MET A 112 0.99 -0.06 18.33
CA MET A 112 0.90 -1.14 19.30
C MET A 112 1.90 -0.96 20.44
N ILE A 113 3.19 -0.73 20.13
CA ILE A 113 4.27 -0.57 21.11
C ILE A 113 4.03 0.67 21.97
N GLU A 114 3.68 1.82 21.41
CA GLU A 114 3.44 3.06 22.17
C GLU A 114 2.30 2.95 23.16
N HIS A 115 1.31 2.09 22.88
CA HIS A 115 0.20 1.82 23.79
C HIS A 115 0.46 0.62 24.75
N GLY A 116 1.65 0.03 24.68
CA GLY A 116 2.05 -1.08 25.56
C GLY A 116 1.40 -2.42 25.17
N TYR A 117 0.96 -2.58 23.93
CA TYR A 117 0.37 -3.82 23.42
C TYR A 117 1.40 -4.68 22.68
N GLU A 118 1.20 -6.00 22.72
CA GLU A 118 2.05 -6.96 22.05
C GLU A 118 1.82 -6.93 20.52
N VAL A 119 2.92 -6.97 19.76
CA VAL A 119 2.90 -7.27 18.32
C VAL A 119 3.11 -8.78 18.18
N ASN A 120 2.03 -9.53 18.00
CA ASN A 120 2.08 -10.98 17.94
C ASN A 120 2.20 -11.45 16.47
N GLU A 121 3.32 -12.08 16.13
CA GLU A 121 3.54 -12.58 14.75
C GLU A 121 2.53 -13.66 14.32
N LYS A 122 1.85 -14.35 15.26
CA LYS A 122 0.76 -15.28 14.92
C LYS A 122 -0.49 -14.57 14.38
N TRP A 123 -0.63 -13.27 14.66
CA TRP A 123 -1.73 -12.43 14.16
C TRP A 123 -1.35 -11.64 12.90
N ARG A 124 -0.15 -11.88 12.37
CA ARG A 124 0.27 -11.35 11.07
C ARG A 124 -0.06 -12.37 9.98
N ILE A 125 -0.90 -11.96 9.07
CA ILE A 125 -1.45 -12.81 8.02
C ILE A 125 -0.97 -12.29 6.66
N ASP A 126 -0.36 -13.17 5.87
CA ASP A 126 0.00 -12.84 4.49
C ASP A 126 -1.26 -12.85 3.61
N ASP A 127 -1.38 -11.84 2.75
CA ASP A 127 -2.53 -11.65 1.84
C ASP A 127 -2.19 -11.97 0.39
N ARG A 128 -0.89 -12.03 0.05
CA ARG A 128 -0.43 -12.23 -1.33
C ARG A 128 0.88 -12.99 -1.42
N TYR A 129 1.06 -13.63 -2.57
CA TYR A 129 2.34 -14.16 -3.02
C TYR A 129 2.72 -13.45 -4.33
N LYS A 130 3.86 -12.78 -4.39
CA LYS A 130 4.21 -11.84 -5.44
C LYS A 130 3.08 -10.79 -5.60
N ARG A 131 2.45 -10.71 -6.79
CA ARG A 131 1.34 -9.79 -7.10
C ARG A 131 -0.05 -10.39 -6.84
N ASP A 132 -0.15 -11.72 -6.69
CA ASP A 132 -1.43 -12.43 -6.58
C ASP A 132 -1.92 -12.53 -5.14
N PHE A 133 -3.19 -12.23 -4.92
CA PHE A 133 -3.84 -12.48 -3.63
C PHE A 133 -3.98 -13.98 -3.37
N ILE A 134 -3.71 -14.38 -2.13
CA ILE A 134 -3.84 -15.77 -1.67
C ILE A 134 -4.97 -15.91 -0.65
N THR A 135 -5.40 -17.15 -0.40
CA THR A 135 -6.28 -17.46 0.73
C THR A 135 -5.53 -17.22 2.04
N MET A 136 -6.11 -16.41 2.91
CA MET A 136 -5.52 -16.04 4.19
C MET A 136 -5.64 -17.20 5.19
N THR A 137 -4.62 -17.41 6.01
CA THR A 137 -4.65 -18.39 7.10
C THR A 137 -4.82 -17.67 8.42
N PHE A 138 -6.04 -17.72 8.97
CA PHE A 138 -6.36 -17.13 10.27
C PHE A 138 -5.97 -18.07 11.42
N PRO A 139 -5.64 -17.54 12.62
CA PRO A 139 -5.38 -18.36 13.79
C PRO A 139 -6.62 -19.20 14.16
N GLU A 140 -6.43 -20.48 14.49
CA GLU A 140 -7.51 -21.34 14.99
C GLU A 140 -7.84 -21.01 16.45
N ASP A 141 -6.79 -20.76 17.24
CA ASP A 141 -6.88 -20.33 18.63
C ASP A 141 -6.41 -18.89 18.77
N ASP A 142 -6.90 -18.18 19.78
CA ASP A 142 -6.48 -16.82 20.14
C ASP A 142 -6.65 -15.80 18.99
N MET A 143 -7.84 -15.79 18.36
CA MET A 143 -8.21 -14.84 17.31
C MET A 143 -8.15 -13.40 17.84
N PRO A 144 -7.52 -12.45 17.11
CA PRO A 144 -7.59 -11.03 17.42
C PRO A 144 -9.02 -10.48 17.32
N THR A 145 -9.31 -9.43 18.07
CA THR A 145 -10.61 -8.73 18.02
C THR A 145 -10.68 -7.71 16.87
N ALA A 146 -9.54 -7.39 16.26
CA ALA A 146 -9.48 -6.49 15.11
C ALA A 146 -8.26 -6.79 14.23
N PHE A 147 -8.36 -6.40 12.94
CA PHE A 147 -7.23 -6.43 12.01
C PHE A 147 -7.07 -5.09 11.28
N VAL A 148 -5.81 -4.68 11.15
CA VAL A 148 -5.39 -3.64 10.20
C VAL A 148 -4.97 -4.32 8.92
N CYS A 149 -5.67 -4.03 7.81
CA CYS A 149 -5.34 -4.56 6.50
C CYS A 149 -4.49 -3.56 5.72
N ASN A 150 -3.56 -4.07 4.91
CA ASN A 150 -2.68 -3.22 4.12
C ASN A 150 -3.41 -2.43 3.02
N CYS A 151 -4.56 -2.92 2.54
CA CYS A 151 -5.40 -2.24 1.57
C CYS A 151 -6.86 -2.66 1.69
N ASP A 152 -7.77 -1.94 1.05
CA ASP A 152 -9.21 -2.22 1.08
C ASP A 152 -9.58 -3.56 0.42
N GLU A 153 -8.87 -3.96 -0.62
CA GLU A 153 -9.08 -5.27 -1.25
C GLU A 153 -8.73 -6.42 -0.29
N ALA A 154 -7.64 -6.30 0.46
CA ALA A 154 -7.28 -7.27 1.50
C ALA A 154 -8.33 -7.30 2.62
N ALA A 155 -8.83 -6.13 3.03
CA ALA A 155 -9.89 -6.00 4.03
C ALA A 155 -11.20 -6.67 3.56
N TYR A 156 -11.63 -6.41 2.34
CA TYR A 156 -12.81 -7.03 1.74
C TYR A 156 -12.71 -8.56 1.68
N ARG A 157 -11.55 -9.08 1.24
CA ARG A 157 -11.29 -10.53 1.19
C ARG A 157 -11.28 -11.14 2.59
N ALA A 158 -10.69 -10.46 3.57
CA ALA A 158 -10.71 -10.87 4.98
C ALA A 158 -12.14 -10.97 5.52
N ILE A 159 -12.97 -9.94 5.30
CA ILE A 159 -14.38 -9.93 5.71
C ILE A 159 -15.13 -11.14 5.13
N ARG A 160 -14.97 -11.40 3.84
CA ARG A 160 -15.63 -12.53 3.19
C ARG A 160 -15.18 -13.89 3.75
N GLN A 161 -13.88 -14.04 3.98
CA GLN A 161 -13.33 -15.29 4.50
C GLN A 161 -13.73 -15.51 5.97
N LEU A 162 -13.65 -14.48 6.82
CA LEU A 162 -14.10 -14.53 8.21
C LEU A 162 -15.58 -14.88 8.32
N ARG A 163 -16.43 -14.32 7.45
CA ARG A 163 -17.85 -14.69 7.36
C ARG A 163 -18.05 -16.16 7.03
N GLY A 164 -17.25 -16.70 6.10
CA GLY A 164 -17.25 -18.13 5.77
C GLY A 164 -16.81 -19.03 6.94
N MET A 165 -16.04 -18.48 7.89
CA MET A 165 -15.64 -19.16 9.13
C MET A 165 -16.64 -18.97 10.28
N GLY A 166 -17.72 -18.21 10.08
CA GLY A 166 -18.76 -17.96 11.09
C GLY A 166 -18.58 -16.71 11.95
N TYR A 167 -17.58 -15.87 11.64
CA TYR A 167 -17.40 -14.58 12.33
C TYR A 167 -18.19 -13.47 11.64
N ASN A 168 -18.77 -12.57 12.43
CA ASN A 168 -19.42 -11.35 11.95
C ASN A 168 -18.50 -10.15 12.06
N VAL A 169 -18.48 -9.31 11.04
CA VAL A 169 -17.79 -8.02 11.04
C VAL A 169 -18.86 -6.94 11.03
N PRO A 170 -18.85 -6.01 11.99
CA PRO A 170 -17.84 -5.78 13.02
C PRO A 170 -18.09 -6.48 14.37
N GLU A 171 -19.18 -7.27 14.55
CA GLU A 171 -19.66 -7.75 15.85
C GLU A 171 -18.65 -8.62 16.60
N ASP A 172 -17.96 -9.52 15.90
CA ASP A 172 -16.96 -10.42 16.48
C ASP A 172 -15.54 -9.89 16.23
N ILE A 173 -15.28 -9.37 15.02
CA ILE A 173 -13.97 -8.89 14.59
C ILE A 173 -14.13 -7.58 13.83
N SER A 174 -13.40 -6.53 14.24
CA SER A 174 -13.32 -5.26 13.52
C SER A 174 -12.23 -5.30 12.43
N ILE A 175 -12.50 -4.66 11.29
CA ILE A 175 -11.57 -4.61 10.16
C ILE A 175 -11.39 -3.17 9.71
N VAL A 176 -10.14 -2.78 9.43
CA VAL A 176 -9.83 -1.51 8.76
C VAL A 176 -8.99 -1.75 7.51
N GLY A 177 -9.21 -0.94 6.49
CA GLY A 177 -8.51 -1.00 5.20
C GLY A 177 -7.57 0.18 4.98
N TYR A 178 -7.15 0.35 3.73
CA TYR A 178 -6.32 1.47 3.26
C TYR A 178 -6.64 1.73 1.78
N ASP A 179 -6.59 2.96 1.32
CA ASP A 179 -6.76 3.53 -0.02
C ASP A 179 -8.10 4.25 -0.25
N ASN A 180 -9.19 3.87 0.42
CA ASN A 180 -10.56 4.35 0.20
C ASN A 180 -11.07 4.11 -1.23
N TYR A 181 -10.72 2.95 -1.81
CA TYR A 181 -11.23 2.54 -3.12
C TYR A 181 -12.71 2.16 -3.06
N LEU A 182 -13.37 2.14 -4.24
CA LEU A 182 -14.78 1.80 -4.38
C LEU A 182 -15.17 0.53 -3.62
N ILE A 183 -14.29 -0.47 -3.53
CA ILE A 183 -14.54 -1.71 -2.79
C ILE A 183 -14.84 -1.45 -1.31
N SER A 184 -14.28 -0.41 -0.70
CA SER A 184 -14.55 -0.03 0.69
C SER A 184 -15.96 0.52 0.90
N GLU A 185 -16.58 1.03 -0.15
CA GLU A 185 -17.93 1.61 -0.14
C GLU A 185 -19.02 0.58 -0.44
N VAL A 186 -18.72 -0.37 -1.35
CA VAL A 186 -19.67 -1.41 -1.78
C VAL A 186 -19.58 -2.68 -0.94
N SER A 187 -18.59 -2.78 -0.05
CA SER A 187 -18.46 -3.85 0.93
C SER A 187 -19.61 -3.83 1.93
N ASP A 188 -19.96 -4.98 2.48
CA ASP A 188 -20.86 -5.12 3.60
C ASP A 188 -20.15 -5.87 4.74
N PRO A 189 -19.87 -5.20 5.88
CA PRO A 189 -20.04 -3.75 6.14
C PRO A 189 -19.11 -2.89 5.27
N THR A 190 -19.43 -1.59 5.13
CA THR A 190 -18.53 -0.60 4.51
C THR A 190 -17.26 -0.45 5.35
N ILE A 191 -16.10 -0.33 4.67
CA ILE A 191 -14.79 -0.48 5.34
C ILE A 191 -14.24 0.88 5.78
N THR A 192 -13.99 1.03 7.09
CA THR A 192 -13.20 2.11 7.67
C THR A 192 -11.78 2.04 7.10
N THR A 193 -11.25 3.15 6.57
CA THR A 193 -10.03 3.15 5.76
C THR A 193 -9.26 4.47 5.85
N ILE A 194 -8.09 4.54 5.23
CA ILE A 194 -7.39 5.79 4.94
C ILE A 194 -7.73 6.22 3.52
N ASN A 195 -8.21 7.45 3.36
CA ASN A 195 -8.40 8.06 2.05
C ASN A 195 -7.06 8.53 1.50
N VAL A 196 -6.72 8.04 0.31
CA VAL A 196 -5.57 8.49 -0.49
C VAL A 196 -6.10 9.36 -1.63
N ASP A 197 -5.64 10.62 -1.68
CA ASP A 197 -5.98 11.53 -2.78
C ASP A 197 -5.16 11.15 -4.01
N ALA A 198 -5.72 10.25 -4.83
CA ALA A 198 -5.06 9.73 -6.03
C ALA A 198 -4.88 10.81 -7.11
N ASP A 199 -5.82 11.76 -7.21
CA ASP A 199 -5.74 12.86 -8.18
C ASP A 199 -4.57 13.78 -7.82
N TYR A 200 -4.48 14.20 -6.55
CA TYR A 200 -3.37 14.99 -6.07
C TYR A 200 -2.02 14.24 -6.20
N MET A 201 -2.03 12.94 -5.99
CA MET A 201 -0.85 12.09 -6.15
C MET A 201 -0.36 12.06 -7.61
N ALA A 202 -1.29 11.96 -8.56
CA ALA A 202 -0.99 12.00 -9.99
C ALA A 202 -0.44 13.37 -10.41
N ASP A 203 -1.08 14.46 -9.99
CA ASP A 203 -0.63 15.83 -10.27
C ASP A 203 0.80 16.05 -9.71
N LEU A 204 1.05 15.62 -8.49
CA LEU A 204 2.35 15.73 -7.86
C LEU A 204 3.44 14.92 -8.57
N ALA A 205 3.09 13.74 -9.12
CA ALA A 205 4.01 12.93 -9.91
C ALA A 205 4.42 13.64 -11.21
N VAL A 206 3.43 14.23 -11.91
CA VAL A 206 3.69 15.03 -13.13
C VAL A 206 4.55 16.26 -12.80
N MET A 207 4.23 16.99 -11.73
CA MET A 207 5.03 18.14 -11.29
C MET A 207 6.46 17.72 -10.94
N THR A 208 6.63 16.59 -10.25
CA THR A 208 7.95 16.06 -9.89
C THR A 208 8.77 15.71 -11.13
N LEU A 209 8.12 15.13 -12.15
CA LEU A 209 8.76 14.81 -13.42
C LEU A 209 9.20 16.09 -14.16
N MET A 210 8.33 17.11 -14.20
CA MET A 210 8.67 18.40 -14.80
C MET A 210 9.84 19.08 -14.11
N ASP A 211 9.83 19.11 -12.75
CA ASP A 211 10.96 19.64 -11.96
C ASP A 211 12.26 18.90 -12.28
N ARG A 212 12.21 17.56 -12.46
CA ARG A 212 13.38 16.75 -12.84
C ARG A 212 13.89 17.10 -14.22
N MET A 213 13.00 17.32 -15.19
CA MET A 213 13.38 17.71 -16.55
C MET A 213 14.01 19.10 -16.60
N GLU A 214 13.57 20.03 -15.74
CA GLU A 214 14.14 21.39 -15.63
C GLU A 214 15.47 21.41 -14.87
N GLU A 215 15.60 20.57 -13.82
CA GLU A 215 16.80 20.45 -12.98
C GLU A 215 17.36 19.01 -12.99
N PRO A 216 17.96 18.54 -14.09
CA PRO A 216 18.37 17.13 -14.22
C PRO A 216 19.41 16.69 -13.18
N ASP A 217 20.28 17.62 -12.75
CA ASP A 217 21.35 17.39 -11.74
C ASP A 217 20.88 17.64 -10.30
N GLY A 218 19.61 17.99 -10.12
CA GLY A 218 18.99 18.21 -8.81
C GLY A 218 18.98 16.92 -7.97
N LYS A 219 19.05 17.05 -6.64
CA LYS A 219 18.97 15.87 -5.76
C LYS A 219 17.59 15.22 -5.87
N PRO A 220 17.53 13.89 -5.98
CA PRO A 220 16.26 13.15 -5.93
C PRO A 220 15.46 13.44 -4.66
N ARG A 221 14.15 13.45 -4.77
CA ARG A 221 13.21 13.79 -3.69
C ARG A 221 12.13 12.72 -3.58
N ILE A 222 11.90 12.25 -2.37
CA ILE A 222 10.69 11.46 -2.06
C ILE A 222 9.64 12.43 -1.53
N ARG A 223 8.58 12.66 -2.30
CA ARG A 223 7.42 13.48 -1.92
C ARG A 223 6.36 12.58 -1.31
N THR A 224 5.92 12.92 -0.11
CA THR A 224 5.01 12.09 0.67
C THR A 224 3.68 12.80 0.87
N ILE A 225 2.57 12.09 0.62
CA ILE A 225 1.20 12.60 0.78
C ILE A 225 0.56 11.95 2.01
N GLU A 226 -0.04 12.76 2.89
CA GLU A 226 -0.82 12.26 4.02
C GLU A 226 -2.19 11.78 3.55
N GLY A 227 -2.66 10.68 4.16
CA GLY A 227 -4.03 10.22 4.00
C GLY A 227 -4.87 10.52 5.25
N ASP A 228 -6.17 10.70 5.04
CA ASP A 228 -7.15 10.98 6.09
C ASP A 228 -7.93 9.73 6.49
N LEU A 229 -8.21 9.58 7.79
CA LEU A 229 -9.04 8.49 8.30
C LEU A 229 -10.52 8.72 7.92
N VAL A 230 -11.10 7.78 7.20
CA VAL A 230 -12.52 7.72 6.86
C VAL A 230 -13.18 6.61 7.66
N ILE A 231 -14.04 7.00 8.61
CA ILE A 231 -14.75 6.06 9.50
C ILE A 231 -16.03 5.60 8.82
N LYS A 232 -16.21 4.29 8.75
CA LYS A 232 -17.39 3.60 8.21
C LYS A 232 -17.86 2.50 9.19
N ASP A 233 -18.52 1.43 8.69
CA ASP A 233 -19.28 0.51 9.53
C ASP A 233 -18.50 -0.75 9.99
N SER A 234 -17.26 -0.95 9.52
CA SER A 234 -16.48 -2.17 9.78
C SER A 234 -15.80 -2.24 11.16
N VAL A 235 -16.06 -1.28 12.04
CA VAL A 235 -15.42 -1.21 13.37
C VAL A 235 -16.46 -1.02 14.46
N LYS A 236 -16.41 -1.90 15.48
CA LYS A 236 -17.23 -1.84 16.68
C LYS A 236 -16.42 -1.37 17.88
N ARG A 237 -17.03 -0.65 18.77
CA ARG A 237 -16.47 -0.31 20.08
C ARG A 237 -16.65 -1.47 21.05
N ILE A 238 -15.60 -1.84 21.81
CA ILE A 238 -15.62 -2.88 22.83
C ILE A 238 -15.16 -2.39 24.19
#